data_698e8f976691a90a4a48c1ae72f405f0
#
_entry.id   698e8f976691a90a4a48c1ae72f405f0
#
_cell.length_a   1.000
_cell.length_b   1.000
_cell.length_c   1.000
_cell.angle_alpha   90.00
_cell.angle_beta   90.00
_cell.angle_gamma   90.00
#
_symmetry.space_group_name_H-M   'P 1'
#
loop_
_entity.id
_entity.type
_entity.pdbx_description
1 polymer ?
#
loop_
_entity_poly.entity_id
_entity_poly.type
_entity_poly.pdbx_seq_one_letter_code
_entity_poly.pdbx_strand_id
1 'polypeptide(L)'
;MHNHFHRIRVVDSHTGGEPTRVVVSGGPDLGSGPMSERLESFRREYDYVRKALANEPRGSEVVVGAHICAPQDPGAAVGVIYFNNVGYLGMCVHGTMGLMVTLAHLKKIGLGEHRIETPVGTVTAELHKTGEVTVGNVPSMRTRAKVKVEVAGYDPVVGDVAWGGNWFFLVDKQPMKLSTANLDELTEYAWAIRQGLKRSGITGPAGEEIDHVELFAPSETEGVDSRNFVLCPGKAYDRSPCGTGTSAKLACLYADGK
;
A
#
# COMPACT_ATOMS: atom_id res chain seq x y z
N MET A 1 34.31 -15.19 -17.22
CA MET A 1 33.17 -14.48 -16.62
C MET A 1 31.93 -15.25 -17.03
N HIS A 2 31.34 -16.03 -16.13
CA HIS A 2 30.05 -16.65 -16.40
C HIS A 2 28.96 -15.59 -16.30
N ASN A 3 28.39 -15.20 -17.44
CA ASN A 3 27.19 -14.37 -17.50
C ASN A 3 26.02 -15.20 -16.94
N HIS A 4 25.80 -15.20 -15.64
CA HIS A 4 24.60 -15.77 -15.06
C HIS A 4 23.44 -14.81 -15.31
N PHE A 5 22.71 -15.00 -16.42
CA PHE A 5 21.44 -14.33 -16.64
C PHE A 5 20.45 -14.79 -15.58
N HIS A 6 20.04 -13.87 -14.71
CA HIS A 6 19.00 -14.13 -13.73
C HIS A 6 17.63 -13.95 -14.41
N ARG A 7 16.87 -15.04 -14.52
CA ARG A 7 15.54 -15.00 -15.14
C ARG A 7 14.47 -14.92 -14.07
N ILE A 8 13.75 -13.79 -14.01
CA ILE A 8 12.57 -13.60 -13.15
C ILE A 8 11.34 -13.58 -14.04
N ARG A 9 10.33 -14.38 -13.70
CA ARG A 9 9.01 -14.36 -14.37
C ARG A 9 8.02 -13.59 -13.54
N VAL A 10 7.30 -12.70 -14.19
CA VAL A 10 6.26 -11.90 -13.57
C VAL A 10 4.95 -12.05 -14.32
N VAL A 11 3.84 -11.78 -13.64
CA VAL A 11 2.52 -11.58 -14.24
C VAL A 11 2.05 -10.22 -13.81
N ASP A 12 1.70 -9.39 -14.77
CA ASP A 12 1.16 -8.06 -14.54
C ASP A 12 -0.37 -8.10 -14.64
N SER A 13 -1.02 -7.37 -13.73
CA SER A 13 -2.46 -7.17 -13.69
C SER A 13 -2.75 -5.74 -13.25
N HIS A 14 -4.02 -5.34 -13.23
CA HIS A 14 -4.42 -4.07 -12.63
C HIS A 14 -5.76 -4.20 -11.89
N THR A 15 -5.95 -3.36 -10.88
CA THR A 15 -7.19 -3.23 -10.11
C THR A 15 -7.68 -1.80 -10.29
N GLY A 16 -8.73 -1.62 -11.12
CA GLY A 16 -9.26 -0.29 -11.41
C GLY A 16 -8.27 0.67 -12.09
N GLY A 17 -7.22 0.14 -12.76
CA GLY A 17 -6.15 0.93 -13.38
C GLY A 17 -4.85 0.99 -12.56
N GLU A 18 -4.86 0.57 -11.29
CA GLU A 18 -3.66 0.50 -10.45
C GLU A 18 -2.91 -0.81 -10.67
N PRO A 19 -1.64 -0.76 -11.17
CA PRO A 19 -0.96 -1.96 -11.62
C PRO A 19 -0.35 -2.76 -10.47
N THR A 20 -0.40 -4.10 -10.62
CA THR A 20 0.28 -5.04 -9.73
C THR A 20 1.17 -5.98 -10.55
N ARG A 21 2.44 -6.10 -10.18
CA ARG A 21 3.43 -7.01 -10.77
C ARG A 21 3.74 -8.15 -9.82
N VAL A 22 3.22 -9.33 -10.07
CA VAL A 22 3.44 -10.50 -9.22
C VAL A 22 4.66 -11.29 -9.71
N VAL A 23 5.65 -11.49 -8.83
CA VAL A 23 6.81 -12.35 -9.09
C VAL A 23 6.39 -13.80 -8.88
N VAL A 24 6.28 -14.55 -9.97
CA VAL A 24 5.75 -15.92 -9.95
C VAL A 24 6.84 -17.00 -9.95
N SER A 25 8.07 -16.66 -10.38
CA SER A 25 9.24 -17.54 -10.26
C SER A 25 10.56 -16.76 -10.49
N GLY A 26 11.66 -17.32 -10.01
CA GLY A 26 13.01 -16.76 -10.19
C GLY A 26 13.32 -15.57 -9.27
N GLY A 27 12.42 -15.22 -8.36
CA GLY A 27 12.73 -14.29 -7.26
C GLY A 27 13.62 -14.96 -6.20
N PRO A 28 14.16 -14.18 -5.24
CA PRO A 28 15.02 -14.70 -4.18
C PRO A 28 14.25 -15.66 -3.27
N ASP A 29 14.94 -16.68 -2.79
CA ASP A 29 14.47 -17.48 -1.65
C ASP A 29 14.77 -16.70 -0.36
N LEU A 30 13.73 -16.34 0.36
CA LEU A 30 13.82 -15.57 1.61
C LEU A 30 13.72 -16.46 2.86
N GLY A 31 13.81 -17.78 2.67
CA GLY A 31 13.74 -18.76 3.76
C GLY A 31 12.32 -19.00 4.29
N SER A 32 12.22 -19.57 5.50
CA SER A 32 10.98 -20.07 6.10
C SER A 32 10.55 -19.37 7.40
N GLY A 33 11.24 -18.29 7.81
CA GLY A 33 10.92 -17.52 9.02
C GLY A 33 9.64 -16.65 8.85
N PRO A 34 9.30 -15.87 9.89
CA PRO A 34 8.20 -14.91 9.83
C PRO A 34 8.33 -13.95 8.65
N MET A 35 7.18 -13.50 8.10
CA MET A 35 7.17 -12.62 6.92
C MET A 35 7.90 -11.29 7.17
N SER A 36 7.92 -10.79 8.42
CA SER A 36 8.69 -9.60 8.82
C SER A 36 10.21 -9.81 8.69
N GLU A 37 10.72 -10.97 9.07
CA GLU A 37 12.16 -11.31 8.93
C GLU A 37 12.53 -11.48 7.44
N ARG A 38 11.64 -12.10 6.65
CA ARG A 38 11.82 -12.24 5.20
C ARG A 38 11.83 -10.89 4.50
N LEU A 39 11.00 -9.94 4.94
CA LEU A 39 11.03 -8.56 4.46
C LEU A 39 12.39 -7.91 4.72
N GLU A 40 12.94 -8.07 5.93
CA GLU A 40 14.25 -7.51 6.27
C GLU A 40 15.37 -8.18 5.45
N SER A 41 15.31 -9.49 5.22
CA SER A 41 16.23 -10.21 4.34
C SER A 41 16.13 -9.69 2.90
N PHE A 42 14.91 -9.51 2.37
CA PHE A 42 14.69 -8.97 1.04
C PHE A 42 15.28 -7.56 0.92
N ARG A 43 15.02 -6.70 1.91
CA ARG A 43 15.53 -5.32 1.97
C ARG A 43 17.06 -5.28 2.01
N ARG A 44 17.67 -6.10 2.84
CA ARG A 44 19.12 -6.06 3.08
C ARG A 44 19.92 -6.71 1.96
N GLU A 45 19.46 -7.86 1.42
CA GLU A 45 20.28 -8.71 0.57
C GLU A 45 19.83 -8.70 -0.90
N TYR A 46 18.54 -8.44 -1.16
CA TYR A 46 17.95 -8.60 -2.49
C TYR A 46 17.25 -7.34 -3.03
N ASP A 47 17.49 -6.15 -2.45
CA ASP A 47 16.83 -4.91 -2.91
C ASP A 47 17.07 -4.61 -4.40
N TYR A 48 18.13 -5.14 -4.97
CA TYR A 48 18.40 -5.07 -6.40
C TYR A 48 17.29 -5.72 -7.25
N VAL A 49 16.61 -6.75 -6.72
CA VAL A 49 15.45 -7.41 -7.39
C VAL A 49 14.27 -6.44 -7.43
N ARG A 50 13.94 -5.81 -6.30
CA ARG A 50 12.92 -4.75 -6.24
C ARG A 50 13.20 -3.67 -7.27
N LYS A 51 14.43 -3.11 -7.27
CA LYS A 51 14.85 -2.08 -8.22
C LYS A 51 14.74 -2.56 -9.67
N ALA A 52 15.14 -3.79 -9.96
CA ALA A 52 15.06 -4.35 -11.31
C ALA A 52 13.62 -4.51 -11.81
N LEU A 53 12.65 -4.68 -10.90
CA LEU A 53 11.25 -4.96 -11.24
C LEU A 53 10.35 -3.71 -11.18
N ALA A 54 10.63 -2.78 -10.27
CA ALA A 54 9.76 -1.64 -10.02
C ALA A 54 10.33 -0.30 -10.55
N ASN A 55 11.64 -0.20 -10.83
CA ASN A 55 12.22 1.02 -11.39
C ASN A 55 12.29 0.97 -12.92
N GLU A 56 12.40 2.16 -13.54
CA GLU A 56 12.70 2.29 -14.96
C GLU A 56 13.97 1.48 -15.36
N PRO A 57 14.00 0.92 -16.55
CA PRO A 57 13.02 0.98 -17.64
C PRO A 57 11.96 -0.13 -17.60
N ARG A 58 11.97 -1.04 -16.61
CA ARG A 58 11.02 -2.17 -16.53
C ARG A 58 9.83 -1.94 -15.62
N GLY A 59 9.90 -0.94 -14.77
CA GLY A 59 8.83 -0.48 -13.89
C GLY A 59 8.56 1.00 -14.06
N SER A 60 7.83 1.56 -13.13
CA SER A 60 7.54 3.00 -13.00
C SER A 60 7.07 3.28 -11.57
N GLU A 61 6.86 4.56 -11.25
CA GLU A 61 6.41 5.02 -9.93
C GLU A 61 5.04 4.46 -9.50
N VAL A 62 4.21 3.99 -10.44
CA VAL A 62 2.88 3.46 -10.14
C VAL A 62 2.86 1.95 -9.93
N VAL A 63 3.92 1.23 -10.28
CA VAL A 63 3.94 -0.24 -10.17
C VAL A 63 4.11 -0.67 -8.72
N VAL A 64 3.15 -1.46 -8.22
CA VAL A 64 3.33 -2.24 -6.99
C VAL A 64 3.73 -3.66 -7.35
N GLY A 65 4.91 -4.04 -6.88
CA GLY A 65 5.42 -5.41 -6.96
C GLY A 65 4.89 -6.27 -5.82
N ALA A 66 4.70 -7.56 -6.07
CA ALA A 66 4.30 -8.57 -5.10
C ALA A 66 5.21 -9.79 -5.23
N HIS A 67 6.10 -10.01 -4.27
CA HIS A 67 6.95 -11.20 -4.24
C HIS A 67 6.27 -12.31 -3.44
N ILE A 68 5.95 -13.42 -4.12
CA ILE A 68 5.33 -14.60 -3.51
C ILE A 68 6.38 -15.36 -2.71
N CYS A 69 6.04 -15.70 -1.47
CA CYS A 69 6.79 -16.57 -0.58
C CYS A 69 5.99 -17.83 -0.26
N ALA A 70 6.67 -18.92 0.11
CA ALA A 70 5.99 -20.05 0.74
C ALA A 70 5.36 -19.59 2.06
N PRO A 71 4.11 -19.93 2.36
CA PRO A 71 3.49 -19.53 3.62
C PRO A 71 4.13 -20.26 4.80
N GLN A 72 4.15 -19.62 5.98
CA GLN A 72 4.55 -20.28 7.23
C GLN A 72 3.40 -21.12 7.79
N ASP A 73 2.18 -20.60 7.73
CA ASP A 73 0.96 -21.32 8.09
C ASP A 73 0.50 -22.18 6.90
N PRO A 74 0.42 -23.52 7.07
CA PRO A 74 -0.08 -24.42 6.02
C PRO A 74 -1.50 -24.11 5.53
N GLY A 75 -2.29 -23.38 6.33
CA GLY A 75 -3.64 -22.95 5.96
C GLY A 75 -3.68 -21.67 5.13
N ALA A 76 -2.55 -21.00 4.92
CA ALA A 76 -2.47 -19.84 4.04
C ALA A 76 -2.14 -20.26 2.61
N ALA A 77 -2.70 -19.55 1.63
CA ALA A 77 -2.44 -19.84 0.21
C ALA A 77 -1.01 -19.47 -0.19
N VAL A 78 -0.52 -18.33 0.27
CA VAL A 78 0.84 -17.81 0.04
C VAL A 78 1.22 -16.81 1.12
N GLY A 79 2.54 -16.57 1.28
CA GLY A 79 3.09 -15.34 1.83
C GLY A 79 3.37 -14.33 0.71
N VAL A 80 3.32 -13.04 1.01
CA VAL A 80 3.61 -11.98 0.03
C VAL A 80 4.32 -10.80 0.67
N ILE A 81 5.29 -10.23 -0.06
CA ILE A 81 5.94 -8.97 0.28
C ILE A 81 5.64 -7.98 -0.84
N TYR A 82 4.99 -6.87 -0.49
CA TYR A 82 4.70 -5.78 -1.42
C TYR A 82 5.83 -4.75 -1.43
N PHE A 83 6.07 -4.19 -2.62
CA PHE A 83 7.11 -3.18 -2.82
C PHE A 83 6.76 -2.26 -3.98
N ASN A 84 7.39 -1.09 -4.03
CA ASN A 84 7.32 -0.16 -5.16
C ASN A 84 8.71 0.30 -5.59
N ASN A 85 8.79 1.35 -6.40
CA ASN A 85 10.05 1.89 -6.91
C ASN A 85 10.97 2.44 -5.81
N VAL A 86 10.45 2.85 -4.64
CA VAL A 86 11.25 3.46 -3.56
C VAL A 86 11.44 2.57 -2.33
N GLY A 87 10.59 1.56 -2.12
CA GLY A 87 10.68 0.74 -0.90
C GLY A 87 9.68 -0.40 -0.82
N TYR A 88 9.37 -0.77 0.41
CA TYR A 88 8.51 -1.89 0.76
C TYR A 88 7.28 -1.38 1.50
N LEU A 89 6.14 -2.04 1.27
CA LEU A 89 4.86 -1.72 1.87
C LEU A 89 4.51 -2.81 2.91
N GLY A 90 3.94 -2.43 4.04
CA GLY A 90 3.46 -3.38 5.03
C GLY A 90 2.32 -4.23 4.49
N MET A 91 1.35 -3.57 3.87
CA MET A 91 0.18 -4.16 3.21
C MET A 91 -0.20 -3.34 1.96
N CYS A 92 -0.83 -4.00 0.99
CA CYS A 92 -1.39 -3.35 -0.19
C CYS A 92 -2.67 -4.04 -0.61
N VAL A 93 -3.82 -3.37 -0.50
CA VAL A 93 -5.12 -3.96 -0.81
C VAL A 93 -5.30 -4.22 -2.30
N HIS A 94 -5.02 -3.23 -3.17
CA HIS A 94 -5.10 -3.45 -4.62
C HIS A 94 -4.06 -4.49 -5.09
N GLY A 95 -2.87 -4.51 -4.46
CA GLY A 95 -1.85 -5.53 -4.72
C GLY A 95 -2.33 -6.93 -4.32
N THR A 96 -3.09 -7.07 -3.22
CA THR A 96 -3.72 -8.33 -2.81
C THR A 96 -4.79 -8.75 -3.83
N MET A 97 -5.62 -7.83 -4.32
CA MET A 97 -6.59 -8.13 -5.38
C MET A 97 -5.87 -8.62 -6.65
N GLY A 98 -4.82 -7.93 -7.09
CA GLY A 98 -4.00 -8.35 -8.23
C GLY A 98 -3.29 -9.69 -8.01
N LEU A 99 -2.82 -9.96 -6.80
CA LEU A 99 -2.26 -11.26 -6.41
C LEU A 99 -3.29 -12.38 -6.54
N MET A 100 -4.51 -12.19 -6.02
CA MET A 100 -5.59 -13.18 -6.06
C MET A 100 -5.97 -13.57 -7.49
N VAL A 101 -6.21 -12.58 -8.36
CA VAL A 101 -6.54 -12.87 -9.77
C VAL A 101 -5.36 -13.52 -10.51
N THR A 102 -4.14 -13.16 -10.17
CA THR A 102 -2.93 -13.81 -10.72
C THR A 102 -2.82 -15.27 -10.28
N LEU A 103 -3.04 -15.56 -8.99
CA LEU A 103 -3.00 -16.94 -8.47
C LEU A 103 -4.10 -17.81 -9.11
N ALA A 104 -5.30 -17.26 -9.30
CA ALA A 104 -6.40 -17.93 -9.99
C ALA A 104 -6.07 -18.18 -11.47
N HIS A 105 -5.53 -17.18 -12.17
CA HIS A 105 -5.05 -17.35 -13.56
C HIS A 105 -4.02 -18.48 -13.69
N LEU A 106 -3.12 -18.61 -12.73
CA LEU A 106 -2.13 -19.67 -12.65
C LEU A 106 -2.69 -21.01 -12.12
N LYS A 107 -3.99 -21.08 -11.83
CA LYS A 107 -4.67 -22.27 -11.27
C LYS A 107 -4.08 -22.73 -9.93
N LYS A 108 -3.56 -21.80 -9.13
CA LYS A 108 -3.00 -22.06 -7.80
C LYS A 108 -4.05 -21.96 -6.70
N ILE A 109 -5.12 -21.21 -6.93
CA ILE A 109 -6.27 -21.08 -6.05
C ILE A 109 -7.57 -21.20 -6.86
N GLY A 110 -8.66 -21.57 -6.17
CA GLY A 110 -10.02 -21.53 -6.69
C GLY A 110 -10.79 -20.30 -6.21
N LEU A 111 -12.11 -20.31 -6.48
CA LEU A 111 -13.05 -19.33 -5.91
C LEU A 111 -13.16 -19.50 -4.39
N GLY A 112 -13.58 -18.43 -3.70
CA GLY A 112 -13.79 -18.39 -2.27
C GLY A 112 -12.68 -17.69 -1.49
N GLU A 113 -12.72 -17.83 -0.18
CA GLU A 113 -11.81 -17.17 0.74
C GLU A 113 -10.46 -17.90 0.85
N HIS A 114 -9.40 -17.11 0.86
CA HIS A 114 -8.01 -17.55 1.03
C HIS A 114 -7.30 -16.67 2.04
N ARG A 115 -6.41 -17.26 2.82
CA ARG A 115 -5.54 -16.54 3.77
C ARG A 115 -4.21 -16.21 3.10
N ILE A 116 -3.78 -14.97 3.24
CA ILE A 116 -2.55 -14.43 2.69
C ILE A 116 -1.69 -13.88 3.82
N GLU A 117 -0.48 -14.38 3.98
CA GLU A 117 0.46 -13.87 4.99
C GLU A 117 1.17 -12.63 4.44
N THR A 118 1.23 -11.58 5.26
CA THR A 118 1.98 -10.34 4.97
C THR A 118 2.95 -10.02 6.11
N PRO A 119 3.92 -9.13 5.93
CA PRO A 119 4.81 -8.70 7.01
C PRO A 119 4.12 -8.11 8.24
N VAL A 120 2.89 -7.61 8.08
CA VAL A 120 2.11 -6.97 9.16
C VAL A 120 0.96 -7.82 9.69
N GLY A 121 0.85 -9.06 9.21
CA GLY A 121 -0.16 -10.02 9.66
C GLY A 121 -0.83 -10.77 8.51
N THR A 122 -1.68 -11.73 8.85
CA THR A 122 -2.46 -12.49 7.88
C THR A 122 -3.75 -11.74 7.55
N VAL A 123 -4.02 -11.59 6.26
CA VAL A 123 -5.26 -11.03 5.72
C VAL A 123 -6.08 -12.13 5.06
N THR A 124 -7.39 -11.92 4.91
CA THR A 124 -8.24 -12.77 4.09
C THR A 124 -8.56 -12.10 2.76
N ALA A 125 -8.67 -12.89 1.72
CA ALA A 125 -9.09 -12.40 0.41
C ALA A 125 -10.02 -13.41 -0.23
N GLU A 126 -11.24 -12.97 -0.59
CA GLU A 126 -12.24 -13.79 -1.25
C GLU A 126 -12.31 -13.46 -2.73
N LEU A 127 -12.08 -14.47 -3.57
CA LEU A 127 -12.26 -14.37 -5.01
C LEU A 127 -13.69 -14.80 -5.41
N HIS A 128 -14.45 -13.85 -5.94
CA HIS A 128 -15.82 -14.06 -6.37
C HIS A 128 -15.91 -14.59 -7.82
N LYS A 129 -17.05 -15.21 -8.16
CA LYS A 129 -17.33 -15.70 -9.54
C LYS A 129 -17.33 -14.58 -10.59
N THR A 130 -17.59 -13.36 -10.17
CA THR A 130 -17.55 -12.16 -11.02
C THR A 130 -16.12 -11.70 -11.37
N GLY A 131 -15.10 -12.26 -10.70
CA GLY A 131 -13.72 -11.81 -10.79
C GLY A 131 -13.38 -10.69 -9.79
N GLU A 132 -14.35 -10.22 -9.03
CA GLU A 132 -14.12 -9.28 -7.93
C GLU A 132 -13.39 -9.96 -6.78
N VAL A 133 -12.68 -9.17 -5.97
CA VAL A 133 -11.98 -9.64 -4.79
C VAL A 133 -12.37 -8.78 -3.58
N THR A 134 -12.86 -9.43 -2.54
CA THR A 134 -13.06 -8.79 -1.22
C THR A 134 -11.85 -9.07 -0.35
N VAL A 135 -11.32 -8.04 0.31
CA VAL A 135 -10.15 -8.17 1.20
C VAL A 135 -10.53 -7.82 2.63
N GLY A 136 -10.37 -8.78 3.54
CA GLY A 136 -10.39 -8.57 4.98
C GLY A 136 -9.00 -8.15 5.45
N ASN A 137 -8.80 -6.83 5.65
CA ASN A 137 -7.50 -6.25 5.99
C ASN A 137 -7.09 -6.54 7.44
N VAL A 138 -5.83 -6.23 7.80
CA VAL A 138 -5.38 -6.23 9.20
C VAL A 138 -6.17 -5.20 10.03
N PRO A 139 -6.29 -5.37 11.36
CA PRO A 139 -6.96 -4.39 12.22
C PRO A 139 -6.37 -2.99 12.05
N SER A 140 -7.24 -2.01 11.90
CA SER A 140 -6.88 -0.60 11.77
C SER A 140 -7.07 0.15 13.08
N MET A 141 -6.31 1.23 13.30
CA MET A 141 -6.41 2.04 14.52
C MET A 141 -5.97 3.47 14.30
N ARG A 142 -6.62 4.42 15.00
CA ARG A 142 -6.14 5.79 15.16
C ARG A 142 -5.25 5.85 16.41
N THR A 143 -4.02 6.34 16.26
CA THR A 143 -3.08 6.48 17.38
C THR A 143 -3.00 7.89 17.94
N ARG A 144 -3.19 8.91 17.10
CA ARG A 144 -3.17 10.32 17.51
C ARG A 144 -4.21 11.09 16.70
N ALA A 145 -5.04 11.88 17.39
CA ALA A 145 -6.05 12.74 16.77
C ALA A 145 -5.58 14.20 16.76
N LYS A 146 -6.00 14.96 15.76
CA LYS A 146 -5.84 16.42 15.66
C LYS A 146 -4.39 16.88 15.83
N VAL A 147 -3.45 16.15 15.22
CA VAL A 147 -2.02 16.49 15.22
C VAL A 147 -1.79 17.67 14.29
N LYS A 148 -1.18 18.76 14.82
CA LYS A 148 -0.82 19.94 14.05
C LYS A 148 0.58 19.75 13.45
N VAL A 149 0.71 20.06 12.16
CA VAL A 149 1.95 19.98 11.38
C VAL A 149 2.22 21.33 10.73
N GLU A 150 3.42 21.86 10.92
CA GLU A 150 3.88 23.06 10.19
C GLU A 150 4.32 22.62 8.78
N VAL A 151 3.71 23.26 7.77
CA VAL A 151 3.89 22.90 6.35
C VAL A 151 4.52 24.08 5.61
N ALA A 152 5.68 23.87 5.02
CA ALA A 152 6.40 24.95 4.32
C ALA A 152 5.58 25.45 3.11
N GLY A 153 5.33 26.76 3.07
CA GLY A 153 4.56 27.40 2.00
C GLY A 153 3.04 27.35 2.15
N TYR A 154 2.54 26.77 3.26
CA TYR A 154 1.11 26.66 3.56
C TYR A 154 0.83 26.97 5.03
N ASP A 155 -0.43 27.22 5.34
CA ASP A 155 -0.89 27.27 6.73
C ASP A 155 -0.68 25.91 7.42
N PRO A 156 -0.54 25.90 8.77
CA PRO A 156 -0.44 24.67 9.51
C PRO A 156 -1.61 23.73 9.27
N VAL A 157 -1.31 22.46 9.07
CA VAL A 157 -2.29 21.41 8.76
C VAL A 157 -2.60 20.60 10.01
N VAL A 158 -3.87 20.29 10.22
CA VAL A 158 -4.33 19.40 11.29
C VAL A 158 -4.86 18.11 10.69
N GLY A 159 -4.39 16.98 11.21
CA GLY A 159 -4.81 15.66 10.76
C GLY A 159 -4.67 14.61 11.84
N ASP A 160 -5.07 13.40 11.53
CA ASP A 160 -4.97 12.24 12.41
C ASP A 160 -3.86 11.31 11.95
N VAL A 161 -3.15 10.70 12.91
CA VAL A 161 -2.20 9.61 12.65
C VAL A 161 -2.91 8.28 12.87
N ALA A 162 -2.98 7.48 11.81
CA ALA A 162 -3.68 6.20 11.84
C ALA A 162 -2.93 5.11 11.07
N TRP A 163 -3.21 3.87 11.44
CA TRP A 163 -2.71 2.64 10.84
C TRP A 163 -3.84 1.89 10.15
N GLY A 164 -3.57 1.40 8.94
CA GLY A 164 -4.49 0.54 8.19
C GLY A 164 -3.73 -0.55 7.40
N GLY A 165 -2.55 -0.96 7.88
CA GLY A 165 -1.60 -1.81 7.17
C GLY A 165 -0.37 -1.05 6.65
N ASN A 166 -0.47 0.27 6.60
CA ASN A 166 0.59 1.28 6.44
C ASN A 166 0.26 2.46 7.35
N TRP A 167 1.21 3.37 7.56
CA TRP A 167 1.01 4.55 8.37
C TRP A 167 0.52 5.73 7.54
N PHE A 168 -0.55 6.36 8.00
CA PHE A 168 -1.22 7.46 7.33
C PHE A 168 -1.27 8.72 8.19
N PHE A 169 -1.16 9.87 7.53
CA PHE A 169 -1.63 11.16 8.03
C PHE A 169 -2.87 11.56 7.25
N LEU A 170 -4.02 11.60 7.95
CA LEU A 170 -5.35 11.80 7.37
C LEU A 170 -5.81 13.24 7.59
N VAL A 171 -6.15 13.95 6.52
CA VAL A 171 -6.47 15.37 6.52
C VAL A 171 -7.86 15.60 5.93
N ASP A 172 -8.78 16.15 6.73
CA ASP A 172 -10.15 16.44 6.29
C ASP A 172 -10.35 17.85 5.71
N LYS A 173 -9.33 18.72 5.83
CA LYS A 173 -9.41 20.11 5.33
C LYS A 173 -8.14 20.46 4.57
N GLN A 174 -8.29 20.79 3.31
CA GLN A 174 -7.22 21.25 2.42
C GLN A 174 -7.66 22.50 1.66
N PRO A 175 -6.72 23.36 1.22
CA PRO A 175 -7.03 24.64 0.59
C PRO A 175 -7.55 24.51 -0.85
N MET A 176 -7.40 23.33 -1.48
CA MET A 176 -7.75 23.11 -2.89
C MET A 176 -8.80 22.02 -3.07
N LYS A 177 -9.54 22.07 -4.18
CA LYS A 177 -10.53 21.03 -4.54
C LYS A 177 -9.83 19.73 -4.93
N LEU A 178 -10.32 18.60 -4.38
CA LEU A 178 -9.89 17.27 -4.82
C LEU A 178 -10.49 16.98 -6.20
N SER A 179 -9.68 17.14 -7.24
CA SER A 179 -10.07 16.85 -8.62
C SER A 179 -8.84 16.46 -9.44
N THR A 180 -9.06 15.73 -10.53
CA THR A 180 -8.00 15.34 -11.45
C THR A 180 -7.32 16.54 -12.13
N ALA A 181 -7.98 17.69 -12.20
CA ALA A 181 -7.38 18.92 -12.71
C ALA A 181 -6.30 19.51 -11.79
N ASN A 182 -6.31 19.15 -10.51
CA ASN A 182 -5.40 19.70 -9.50
C ASN A 182 -4.38 18.65 -9.00
N LEU A 183 -4.13 17.57 -9.75
CA LEU A 183 -3.27 16.46 -9.29
C LEU A 183 -1.87 16.92 -8.91
N ASP A 184 -1.25 17.78 -9.71
CA ASP A 184 0.09 18.28 -9.44
C ASP A 184 0.14 19.11 -8.15
N GLU A 185 -0.82 20.03 -7.96
CA GLU A 185 -0.91 20.85 -6.75
C GLU A 185 -1.21 20.02 -5.51
N LEU A 186 -2.10 19.02 -5.62
CA LEU A 186 -2.41 18.08 -4.53
C LEU A 186 -1.20 17.24 -4.15
N THR A 187 -0.43 16.79 -5.15
CA THR A 187 0.80 16.04 -4.96
C THR A 187 1.85 16.88 -4.21
N GLU A 188 2.08 18.12 -4.64
CA GLU A 188 3.03 19.02 -3.98
C GLU A 188 2.58 19.38 -2.55
N TYR A 189 1.30 19.64 -2.34
CA TYR A 189 0.74 19.92 -1.02
C TYR A 189 0.89 18.72 -0.07
N ALA A 190 0.46 17.54 -0.49
CA ALA A 190 0.60 16.32 0.32
C ALA A 190 2.08 15.98 0.59
N TRP A 191 2.96 16.22 -0.38
CA TRP A 191 4.41 16.07 -0.19
C TRP A 191 4.96 17.07 0.82
N ALA A 192 4.53 18.32 0.79
CA ALA A 192 4.93 19.33 1.77
C ALA A 192 4.48 18.95 3.20
N ILE A 193 3.28 18.37 3.34
CA ILE A 193 2.79 17.81 4.62
C ILE A 193 3.71 16.68 5.08
N ARG A 194 4.04 15.71 4.21
CA ARG A 194 4.94 14.59 4.55
C ARG A 194 6.31 15.08 5.01
N GLN A 195 6.87 16.09 4.33
CA GLN A 195 8.12 16.72 4.76
C GLN A 195 7.96 17.45 6.11
N GLY A 196 6.81 18.04 6.37
CA GLY A 196 6.46 18.66 7.66
C GLY A 196 6.43 17.63 8.79
N LEU A 197 5.79 16.49 8.59
CA LEU A 197 5.77 15.37 9.55
C LEU A 197 7.19 14.92 9.90
N LYS A 198 8.04 14.72 8.89
CA LYS A 198 9.43 14.30 9.07
C LYS A 198 10.25 15.34 9.84
N ARG A 199 10.15 16.64 9.50
CA ARG A 199 10.85 17.72 10.22
C ARG A 199 10.40 17.85 11.68
N SER A 200 9.14 17.60 11.95
CA SER A 200 8.56 17.69 13.30
C SER A 200 8.74 16.42 14.14
N GLY A 201 9.37 15.36 13.59
CA GLY A 201 9.53 14.08 14.27
C GLY A 201 8.19 13.40 14.59
N ILE A 202 7.15 13.63 13.77
CA ILE A 202 5.84 13.00 13.93
C ILE A 202 5.88 11.64 13.26
N THR A 203 5.74 10.58 14.06
CA THR A 203 5.87 9.18 13.66
C THR A 203 4.73 8.34 14.20
N GLY A 204 4.66 7.08 13.82
CA GLY A 204 3.92 6.04 14.52
C GLY A 204 4.45 5.81 15.95
N PRO A 205 3.75 5.00 16.78
CA PRO A 205 4.05 4.83 18.20
C PRO A 205 5.45 4.27 18.49
N ALA A 206 6.01 3.44 17.61
CA ALA A 206 7.35 2.86 17.77
C ALA A 206 8.42 3.58 16.91
N GLY A 207 8.11 4.79 16.42
CA GLY A 207 9.02 5.58 15.61
C GLY A 207 8.92 5.31 14.11
N GLU A 208 7.89 4.58 13.67
CA GLU A 208 7.67 4.27 12.25
C GLU A 208 7.39 5.53 11.44
N GLU A 209 7.92 5.58 10.23
CA GLU A 209 7.65 6.68 9.31
C GLU A 209 6.18 6.68 8.89
N ILE A 210 5.55 7.86 8.92
CA ILE A 210 4.25 8.07 8.28
C ILE A 210 4.52 8.27 6.79
N ASP A 211 4.28 7.23 6.02
CA ASP A 211 4.69 7.12 4.64
C ASP A 211 3.60 7.52 3.62
N HIS A 212 2.36 7.63 4.07
CA HIS A 212 1.22 8.09 3.27
C HIS A 212 0.59 9.37 3.85
N VAL A 213 0.14 10.25 2.95
CA VAL A 213 -0.72 11.40 3.30
C VAL A 213 -2.00 11.29 2.50
N GLU A 214 -3.13 11.31 3.18
CA GLU A 214 -4.44 11.19 2.54
C GLU A 214 -5.32 12.40 2.86
N LEU A 215 -5.82 13.03 1.81
CA LEU A 215 -6.67 14.21 1.86
C LEU A 215 -8.11 13.78 1.54
N PHE A 216 -9.08 14.28 2.32
CA PHE A 216 -10.50 13.97 2.16
C PHE A 216 -11.33 15.21 1.87
N ALA A 217 -12.38 15.05 1.08
CA ALA A 217 -13.40 16.04 0.86
C ALA A 217 -14.78 15.38 0.72
N PRO A 218 -15.87 16.08 1.01
CA PRO A 218 -17.22 15.61 0.69
C PRO A 218 -17.34 15.25 -0.79
N SER A 219 -18.11 14.21 -1.09
CA SER A 219 -18.44 13.85 -2.47
C SER A 219 -19.68 14.61 -2.94
N GLU A 220 -19.67 15.03 -4.20
CA GLU A 220 -20.85 15.56 -4.89
C GLU A 220 -21.67 14.44 -5.58
N THR A 221 -21.18 13.19 -5.52
CA THR A 221 -21.82 12.02 -6.11
C THR A 221 -22.78 11.40 -5.10
N GLU A 222 -24.03 11.19 -5.52
CA GLU A 222 -25.04 10.53 -4.68
C GLU A 222 -24.60 9.13 -4.25
N GLY A 223 -24.79 8.78 -2.98
CA GLY A 223 -24.42 7.48 -2.40
C GLY A 223 -22.90 7.31 -2.14
N VAL A 224 -22.12 8.38 -2.29
CA VAL A 224 -20.69 8.40 -2.00
C VAL A 224 -20.39 9.36 -0.86
N ASP A 225 -19.89 8.85 0.27
CA ASP A 225 -19.66 9.64 1.49
C ASP A 225 -18.54 10.66 1.33
N SER A 226 -17.46 10.29 0.68
CA SER A 226 -16.30 11.17 0.48
C SER A 226 -15.51 10.80 -0.76
N ARG A 227 -14.67 11.75 -1.21
CA ARG A 227 -13.59 11.50 -2.16
C ARG A 227 -12.26 11.74 -1.47
N ASN A 228 -11.22 11.11 -1.95
CA ASN A 228 -9.89 11.24 -1.40
C ASN A 228 -8.83 11.50 -2.48
N PHE A 229 -7.69 11.96 -2.03
CA PHE A 229 -6.42 11.97 -2.76
C PHE A 229 -5.37 11.38 -1.84
N VAL A 230 -4.58 10.42 -2.31
CA VAL A 230 -3.54 9.76 -1.51
C VAL A 230 -2.19 9.94 -2.14
N LEU A 231 -1.26 10.49 -1.36
CA LEU A 231 0.17 10.47 -1.68
C LEU A 231 0.79 9.20 -1.10
N CYS A 232 1.32 8.37 -1.98
CA CYS A 232 2.06 7.15 -1.65
C CYS A 232 3.57 7.41 -1.47
N PRO A 233 4.33 6.46 -0.91
CA PRO A 233 5.78 6.49 -0.94
C PRO A 233 6.32 6.66 -2.38
N GLY A 234 7.33 7.54 -2.54
CA GLY A 234 7.88 7.86 -3.86
C GLY A 234 7.25 9.06 -4.55
N LYS A 235 6.36 9.80 -3.85
CA LYS A 235 5.70 10.99 -4.39
C LYS A 235 4.76 10.69 -5.56
N ALA A 236 4.27 9.45 -5.65
CA ALA A 236 3.20 9.07 -6.56
C ALA A 236 1.85 9.17 -5.87
N TYR A 237 0.78 9.48 -6.62
CA TYR A 237 -0.58 9.41 -6.10
C TYR A 237 -1.21 8.05 -6.41
N ASP A 238 -2.07 7.57 -5.50
CA ASP A 238 -2.86 6.36 -5.69
C ASP A 238 -4.03 6.63 -6.66
N ARG A 239 -4.17 5.83 -7.69
CA ARG A 239 -5.30 5.89 -8.64
C ARG A 239 -6.51 5.10 -8.15
N SER A 240 -6.34 4.35 -7.08
CA SER A 240 -7.40 3.62 -6.37
C SER A 240 -7.95 4.45 -5.22
N PRO A 241 -9.06 4.01 -4.57
CA PRO A 241 -9.51 4.58 -3.30
C PRO A 241 -8.54 4.39 -2.12
N CYS A 242 -7.41 3.72 -2.31
CA CYS A 242 -6.44 3.33 -1.29
C CYS A 242 -7.07 2.51 -0.14
N GLY A 243 -7.09 1.18 -0.29
CA GLY A 243 -7.78 0.31 0.67
C GLY A 243 -7.19 0.35 2.09
N THR A 244 -5.87 0.48 2.25
CA THR A 244 -5.23 0.64 3.57
C THR A 244 -5.55 2.02 4.17
N GLY A 245 -5.60 3.08 3.37
CA GLY A 245 -6.04 4.40 3.78
C GLY A 245 -7.51 4.44 4.17
N THR A 246 -8.37 3.81 3.38
CA THR A 246 -9.79 3.62 3.73
C THR A 246 -9.95 2.91 5.08
N SER A 247 -9.17 1.85 5.35
CA SER A 247 -9.17 1.17 6.65
C SER A 247 -8.74 2.10 7.79
N ALA A 248 -7.70 2.91 7.58
CA ALA A 248 -7.25 3.91 8.55
C ALA A 248 -8.32 4.98 8.80
N LYS A 249 -9.01 5.45 7.75
CA LYS A 249 -10.13 6.41 7.86
C LYS A 249 -11.30 5.84 8.66
N LEU A 250 -11.69 4.59 8.38
CA LEU A 250 -12.75 3.92 9.14
C LEU A 250 -12.42 3.83 10.63
N ALA A 251 -11.16 3.54 10.99
CA ALA A 251 -10.73 3.56 12.38
C ALA A 251 -10.86 4.95 13.03
N CYS A 252 -10.59 6.02 12.28
CA CYS A 252 -10.79 7.39 12.76
C CYS A 252 -12.29 7.71 12.96
N LEU A 253 -13.14 7.35 11.99
CA LEU A 253 -14.58 7.54 12.09
C LEU A 253 -15.18 6.77 13.27
N TYR A 254 -14.81 5.49 13.44
CA TYR A 254 -15.23 4.68 14.58
C TYR A 254 -14.82 5.31 15.93
N ALA A 255 -13.57 5.80 16.03
CA ALA A 255 -13.11 6.47 17.24
C ALA A 255 -13.81 7.80 17.53
N ASP A 256 -14.46 8.40 16.52
CA ASP A 256 -15.29 9.61 16.65
C ASP A 256 -16.79 9.27 16.86
N GLY A 257 -17.16 8.00 16.96
CA GLY A 257 -18.55 7.54 17.16
C GLY A 257 -19.42 7.65 15.92
N LYS A 258 -18.83 7.55 14.73
CA LYS A 258 -19.50 7.62 13.43
C LYS A 258 -19.56 6.26 12.75
#